data_85d4aeb9c14f5b9cec65ab647873cc1d
#
_entry.id   85d4aeb9c14f5b9cec65ab647873cc1d
#
_cell.length_a   1.000
_cell.length_b   1.000
_cell.length_c   1.000
_cell.angle_alpha   90.00
_cell.angle_beta   90.00
_cell.angle_gamma   90.00
#
_symmetry.space_group_name_H-M   'P 1'
#
loop_
_entity.id
_entity.type
_entity.pdbx_description
1 polymer ?
#
loop_
_entity_poly.entity_id
_entity_poly.type
_entity_poly.pdbx_seq_one_letter_code
_entity_poly.pdbx_strand_id
1 'polypeptide(L)'
;KRQVAYKIRSLEDKSLIENTEVSDYDNAGSSINVTFNIKNLLDTGKEYALEIVLKTKKHEAVYYYTRIVYGVDYDLQKKLDFVMDFNACTFDDSRLKDIAGYLETSSSGDNTNYGKVNINCSLNQVGWGDLDPYVESDIMPEVISVDDDVAILRLSYRVGAANDYSSSDTYTVSEYYRIRQTNSGFYLLNFEREMNQVFDARNDLTSTAKINLGINSSTDVNCASDEKGIYTYFVNQGSLWCFNSSSQTFTRVFSFKGEETDSVREGYDAHNIKIMKIEDNGDATFLVSGYMNRGEHEGQVGVSLCRYSYSDNDVTERLFIPMAIPYNILTQNVGGVSYVSNDKFYILIDETLYSVDLVSKEVMTEITGLKENSYAVSDAGDAIAYSVSGDICNTDTIRVLNMSNDSAYELKADEADTLRPLGYIDSDFIYGMAHKEDIVSDADGSRTYAMYKVGIMDVDYNIIKQYEQPDIYVSDTEVEGKRITLTRIVKSGSGYVSTSIDQLINKDENVVENVVKADTISTDARKQELYIDLITCLLYTSP
;
A
#
# COMPACT_ATOMS: atom_id res chain seq x y z
N LYS A 1 32.27 14.33 14.30
CA LYS A 1 32.24 13.40 15.44
C LYS A 1 30.95 12.60 15.30
N ARG A 2 31.02 11.27 15.26
CA ARG A 2 29.83 10.41 15.36
C ARG A 2 29.48 10.32 16.85
N GLN A 3 28.20 10.36 17.19
CA GLN A 3 27.72 10.14 18.56
C GLN A 3 26.63 9.06 18.50
N VAL A 4 26.64 8.14 19.43
CA VAL A 4 25.61 7.14 19.64
C VAL A 4 24.99 7.38 21.01
N ALA A 5 23.68 7.39 21.07
CA ALA A 5 22.94 7.45 22.32
C ALA A 5 21.77 6.48 22.26
N TYR A 6 21.27 6.06 23.41
CA TYR A 6 20.05 5.30 23.50
C TYR A 6 19.11 5.89 24.54
N LYS A 7 17.81 5.71 24.34
CA LYS A 7 16.77 6.04 25.31
C LYS A 7 15.86 4.85 25.49
N ILE A 8 15.37 4.68 26.71
CA ILE A 8 14.36 3.67 27.04
C ILE A 8 13.13 4.39 27.57
N ARG A 9 11.97 4.03 27.01
CA ARG A 9 10.67 4.60 27.38
C ARG A 9 9.69 3.50 27.75
N SER A 10 8.86 3.81 28.76
CA SER A 10 7.66 3.03 29.04
C SER A 10 6.69 3.09 27.85
N LEU A 11 6.09 1.95 27.49
CA LEU A 11 5.02 1.91 26.49
C LEU A 11 3.65 2.32 27.05
N GLU A 12 3.46 2.27 28.38
CA GLU A 12 2.20 2.62 29.04
C GLU A 12 1.94 4.13 29.03
N ASP A 13 2.94 4.91 29.51
CA ASP A 13 2.80 6.35 29.73
C ASP A 13 3.81 7.20 28.94
N LYS A 14 4.62 6.55 28.09
CA LYS A 14 5.69 7.16 27.27
C LYS A 14 6.78 7.87 28.08
N SER A 15 6.83 7.65 29.40
CA SER A 15 7.85 8.26 30.28
C SER A 15 9.26 7.81 29.90
N LEU A 16 10.19 8.73 29.98
CA LEU A 16 11.62 8.46 29.74
C LEU A 16 12.23 7.82 31.00
N ILE A 17 12.67 6.58 30.89
CA ILE A 17 13.30 5.82 31.97
C ILE A 17 14.81 6.02 31.97
N GLU A 18 15.43 5.94 30.80
CA GLU A 18 16.86 6.09 30.65
C GLU A 18 17.21 6.87 29.37
N ASN A 19 18.27 7.71 29.47
CA ASN A 19 18.88 8.40 28.33
C ASN A 19 20.39 8.43 28.56
N THR A 20 21.13 7.71 27.71
CA THR A 20 22.57 7.53 27.91
C THR A 20 23.32 7.73 26.60
N GLU A 21 24.38 8.54 26.62
CA GLU A 21 25.35 8.60 25.52
C GLU A 21 26.34 7.44 25.65
N VAL A 22 26.60 6.75 24.52
CA VAL A 22 27.58 5.66 24.44
C VAL A 22 28.87 6.24 23.93
N SER A 23 29.91 6.18 24.76
CA SER A 23 31.25 6.71 24.43
C SER A 23 32.21 5.66 23.91
N ASP A 24 31.91 4.40 24.15
CA ASP A 24 32.80 3.26 23.81
C ASP A 24 32.13 2.38 22.75
N TYR A 25 32.74 2.32 21.57
CA TYR A 25 32.30 1.49 20.46
C TYR A 25 33.46 1.10 19.55
N ASP A 26 33.39 -0.10 18.99
CA ASP A 26 34.39 -0.64 18.09
C ASP A 26 34.07 -0.33 16.63
N ASN A 27 35.09 0.10 15.89
CA ASN A 27 34.98 0.24 14.44
C ASN A 27 35.36 -1.07 13.76
N ALA A 28 34.43 -1.74 13.13
CA ALA A 28 34.60 -2.97 12.38
C ALA A 28 34.50 -2.71 10.87
N GLY A 29 35.48 -2.01 10.29
CA GLY A 29 35.49 -1.70 8.84
C GLY A 29 34.33 -0.80 8.41
N SER A 30 33.38 -1.36 7.70
CA SER A 30 32.17 -0.65 7.23
C SER A 30 31.09 -0.49 8.31
N SER A 31 31.20 -1.20 9.44
CA SER A 31 30.22 -1.19 10.53
C SER A 31 30.80 -0.62 11.83
N ILE A 32 29.93 -0.29 12.78
CA ILE A 32 30.28 0.10 14.14
C ILE A 32 29.52 -0.82 15.08
N ASN A 33 30.27 -1.54 15.94
CA ASN A 33 29.69 -2.37 16.97
C ASN A 33 29.58 -1.57 18.27
N VAL A 34 28.38 -1.47 18.78
CA VAL A 34 28.05 -0.72 20.00
C VAL A 34 27.51 -1.68 21.03
N THR A 35 28.15 -1.76 22.17
CA THR A 35 27.66 -2.52 23.34
C THR A 35 27.35 -1.52 24.45
N PHE A 36 26.17 -1.63 25.03
CA PHE A 36 25.76 -0.81 26.16
C PHE A 36 25.02 -1.63 27.22
N ASN A 37 25.16 -1.27 28.46
CA ASN A 37 24.46 -1.89 29.58
C ASN A 37 23.28 -1.04 29.98
N ILE A 38 22.09 -1.65 29.93
CA ILE A 38 20.87 -1.02 30.41
C ILE A 38 20.90 -0.98 31.94
N LYS A 39 20.61 0.16 32.55
CA LYS A 39 20.52 0.31 33.99
C LYS A 39 19.37 -0.51 34.55
N ASN A 40 19.53 -1.01 35.78
CA ASN A 40 18.51 -1.83 36.45
C ASN A 40 17.30 -0.95 36.91
N LEU A 41 16.55 -0.44 35.94
CA LEU A 41 15.37 0.41 36.14
C LEU A 41 14.13 -0.19 35.46
N LEU A 42 14.26 -1.42 34.92
CA LEU A 42 13.19 -2.08 34.18
C LEU A 42 12.50 -3.12 35.06
N ASP A 43 11.19 -3.17 35.01
CA ASP A 43 10.38 -4.20 35.66
C ASP A 43 10.42 -5.49 34.83
N THR A 44 10.49 -6.62 35.52
CA THR A 44 10.49 -7.94 34.88
C THR A 44 9.15 -8.20 34.14
N GLY A 45 9.23 -8.69 32.91
CA GLY A 45 8.07 -9.05 32.09
C GLY A 45 7.35 -7.89 31.44
N LYS A 46 7.82 -6.64 31.61
CA LYS A 46 7.27 -5.48 30.89
C LYS A 46 8.02 -5.19 29.62
N GLU A 47 7.29 -4.75 28.62
CA GLU A 47 7.85 -4.24 27.35
C GLU A 47 8.19 -2.75 27.45
N TYR A 48 9.31 -2.38 26.82
CA TYR A 48 9.79 -1.02 26.73
C TYR A 48 10.20 -0.69 25.29
N ALA A 49 10.08 0.56 24.89
CA ALA A 49 10.66 1.06 23.67
C ALA A 49 12.13 1.42 23.88
N LEU A 50 13.00 0.85 23.04
CA LEU A 50 14.40 1.25 22.93
C LEU A 50 14.56 2.12 21.68
N GLU A 51 14.95 3.38 21.89
CA GLU A 51 15.27 4.35 20.85
C GLU A 51 16.81 4.47 20.76
N ILE A 52 17.38 4.20 19.60
CA ILE A 52 18.81 4.37 19.31
C ILE A 52 18.94 5.65 18.47
N VAL A 53 19.79 6.58 18.92
CA VAL A 53 20.02 7.87 18.26
C VAL A 53 21.43 7.92 17.72
N LEU A 54 21.58 8.06 16.42
CA LEU A 54 22.86 8.23 15.75
C LEU A 54 23.01 9.67 15.26
N LYS A 55 24.07 10.35 15.67
CA LYS A 55 24.46 11.65 15.11
C LYS A 55 25.65 11.50 14.20
N THR A 56 25.55 11.98 13.00
CA THR A 56 26.59 11.90 12.01
C THR A 56 27.05 13.30 11.57
N LYS A 57 28.02 13.38 10.64
CA LYS A 57 28.43 14.67 10.07
C LYS A 57 27.36 15.26 9.13
N LYS A 58 26.52 14.40 8.54
CA LYS A 58 25.52 14.76 7.55
C LYS A 58 24.13 14.95 8.17
N HIS A 59 23.83 14.20 9.24
CA HIS A 59 22.51 14.19 9.88
C HIS A 59 22.64 14.59 11.34
N GLU A 60 21.80 15.52 11.79
CA GLU A 60 21.74 15.96 13.18
C GLU A 60 21.34 14.83 14.12
N ALA A 61 20.36 14.01 13.72
CA ALA A 61 19.99 12.78 14.40
C ALA A 61 19.29 11.82 13.43
N VAL A 62 19.60 10.53 13.53
CA VAL A 62 18.90 9.41 12.89
C VAL A 62 18.39 8.52 13.99
N TYR A 63 17.14 8.13 13.95
CA TYR A 63 16.46 7.38 14.99
C TYR A 63 16.12 5.98 14.53
N TYR A 64 16.45 4.98 15.38
CA TYR A 64 16.03 3.59 15.20
C TYR A 64 15.29 3.13 16.45
N TYR A 65 14.25 2.33 16.27
CA TYR A 65 13.37 1.89 17.35
C TYR A 65 13.26 0.37 17.36
N THR A 66 13.31 -0.20 18.55
CA THR A 66 12.94 -1.59 18.78
C THR A 66 12.27 -1.74 20.15
N ARG A 67 11.72 -2.91 20.42
CA ARG A 67 11.15 -3.24 21.73
C ARG A 67 12.10 -4.14 22.49
N ILE A 68 12.12 -4.00 23.80
CA ILE A 68 12.85 -4.84 24.71
C ILE A 68 11.95 -5.34 25.84
N VAL A 69 12.16 -6.56 26.27
CA VAL A 69 11.54 -7.18 27.45
C VAL A 69 12.65 -7.62 28.39
N TYR A 70 12.48 -7.37 29.69
CA TYR A 70 13.50 -7.67 30.69
C TYR A 70 13.13 -8.89 31.52
N GLY A 71 14.09 -9.81 31.69
CA GLY A 71 14.11 -10.83 32.75
C GLY A 71 13.20 -12.05 32.54
N VAL A 72 12.63 -12.23 31.32
CA VAL A 72 11.84 -13.42 30.98
C VAL A 72 12.41 -14.06 29.72
N ASP A 73 12.63 -15.36 29.76
CA ASP A 73 13.15 -16.14 28.61
C ASP A 73 12.01 -16.80 27.86
N TYR A 74 10.87 -16.67 27.89
CA TYR A 74 9.75 -17.23 27.09
C TYR A 74 10.11 -18.44 26.20
N ASP A 75 11.15 -19.21 26.52
CA ASP A 75 11.69 -20.30 25.67
C ASP A 75 11.93 -19.86 24.20
N LEU A 76 12.33 -18.61 23.99
CA LEU A 76 12.43 -18.00 22.64
C LEU A 76 13.31 -18.82 21.71
N GLN A 77 14.46 -19.35 22.18
CA GLN A 77 15.35 -20.15 21.33
C GLN A 77 14.65 -21.40 20.79
N LYS A 78 13.87 -22.11 21.61
CA LYS A 78 13.12 -23.30 21.14
C LYS A 78 12.06 -22.94 20.11
N LYS A 79 11.42 -21.78 20.26
CA LYS A 79 10.42 -21.26 19.32
C LYS A 79 11.07 -20.88 17.99
N LEU A 80 12.24 -20.25 18.02
CA LEU A 80 13.06 -19.96 16.85
C LEU A 80 13.53 -21.23 16.14
N ASP A 81 14.06 -22.19 16.90
CA ASP A 81 14.54 -23.46 16.36
C ASP A 81 13.44 -24.21 15.61
N PHE A 82 12.21 -24.22 16.16
CA PHE A 82 11.05 -24.82 15.50
C PHE A 82 10.74 -24.13 14.15
N VAL A 83 10.72 -22.82 14.11
CA VAL A 83 10.39 -22.07 12.87
C VAL A 83 11.51 -22.23 11.83
N MET A 84 12.78 -22.19 12.24
CA MET A 84 13.93 -22.42 11.37
C MET A 84 13.95 -23.85 10.81
N ASP A 85 13.59 -24.84 11.63
CA ASP A 85 13.51 -26.24 11.18
C ASP A 85 12.32 -26.45 10.22
N PHE A 86 11.17 -25.82 10.48
CA PHE A 86 10.02 -25.83 9.55
C PHE A 86 10.42 -25.23 8.20
N ASN A 87 11.06 -24.05 8.18
CA ASN A 87 11.57 -23.44 6.97
C ASN A 87 12.56 -24.36 6.23
N ALA A 88 13.53 -24.93 6.94
CA ALA A 88 14.50 -25.87 6.33
C ALA A 88 13.83 -27.11 5.71
N CYS A 89 12.74 -27.61 6.30
CA CYS A 89 11.98 -28.73 5.74
C CYS A 89 11.29 -28.36 4.41
N THR A 90 10.95 -27.08 4.17
CA THR A 90 10.36 -26.67 2.89
C THR A 90 11.30 -26.75 1.69
N PHE A 91 12.61 -26.74 1.93
CA PHE A 91 13.68 -26.87 0.92
C PHE A 91 14.25 -28.28 0.79
N ASP A 92 13.74 -29.26 1.53
CA ASP A 92 14.24 -30.63 1.53
C ASP A 92 13.09 -31.64 1.32
N ASP A 93 12.98 -32.15 0.11
CA ASP A 93 11.96 -33.11 -0.29
C ASP A 93 11.89 -34.35 0.62
N SER A 94 13.03 -34.77 1.17
CA SER A 94 13.09 -35.92 2.06
C SER A 94 12.46 -35.64 3.43
N ARG A 95 12.45 -34.39 3.86
CA ARG A 95 11.92 -33.91 5.15
C ARG A 95 10.56 -33.20 5.03
N LEU A 96 10.12 -32.84 3.82
CA LEU A 96 8.91 -32.08 3.59
C LEU A 96 7.66 -32.73 4.25
N LYS A 97 7.59 -34.05 4.28
CA LYS A 97 6.51 -34.77 4.96
C LYS A 97 6.45 -34.56 6.47
N ASP A 98 7.56 -34.15 7.10
CA ASP A 98 7.64 -33.97 8.55
C ASP A 98 6.82 -32.76 9.01
N ILE A 99 6.59 -31.78 8.12
CA ILE A 99 5.78 -30.60 8.38
C ILE A 99 4.30 -30.77 7.99
N ALA A 100 3.92 -31.86 7.33
CA ALA A 100 2.54 -32.05 6.86
C ALA A 100 1.47 -31.98 7.99
N GLY A 101 1.84 -32.43 9.19
CA GLY A 101 0.93 -32.41 10.36
C GLY A 101 0.68 -31.05 10.97
N TYR A 102 1.41 -30.01 10.55
CA TYR A 102 1.22 -28.63 11.00
C TYR A 102 0.33 -27.82 10.06
N LEU A 103 0.07 -28.31 8.85
CA LEU A 103 -0.75 -27.61 7.87
C LEU A 103 -2.24 -27.90 8.04
N GLU A 104 -3.06 -26.90 7.74
CA GLU A 104 -4.54 -26.98 7.74
C GLU A 104 -5.07 -27.00 6.29
N THR A 105 -4.50 -27.85 5.45
CA THR A 105 -4.81 -27.91 4.01
C THR A 105 -6.30 -28.01 3.75
N SER A 106 -6.84 -27.07 2.99
CA SER A 106 -8.26 -26.96 2.67
C SER A 106 -8.49 -26.33 1.29
N SER A 107 -9.75 -26.26 0.86
CA SER A 107 -10.15 -25.60 -0.38
C SER A 107 -9.97 -24.07 -0.38
N SER A 108 -9.68 -23.49 0.78
CA SER A 108 -9.35 -22.06 0.89
C SER A 108 -7.89 -21.75 0.57
N GLY A 109 -7.02 -22.76 0.42
CA GLY A 109 -5.64 -22.59 0.03
C GLY A 109 -5.50 -22.40 -1.48
N ASP A 110 -4.88 -21.30 -1.90
CA ASP A 110 -4.53 -21.07 -3.31
C ASP A 110 -3.25 -21.83 -3.67
N ASN A 111 -3.36 -22.83 -4.55
CA ASN A 111 -2.24 -23.61 -5.03
C ASN A 111 -1.80 -23.20 -6.46
N THR A 112 -2.31 -22.10 -6.97
CA THR A 112 -2.02 -21.56 -8.31
C THR A 112 -1.04 -20.40 -8.31
N ASN A 113 -0.61 -19.93 -7.13
CA ASN A 113 0.23 -18.75 -6.97
C ASN A 113 1.33 -19.01 -5.93
N TYR A 114 2.60 -18.79 -6.30
CA TYR A 114 3.72 -18.83 -5.34
C TYR A 114 3.94 -17.46 -4.64
N GLY A 115 3.39 -16.38 -5.17
CA GLY A 115 3.49 -15.06 -4.55
C GLY A 115 2.87 -15.00 -3.15
N LYS A 116 1.79 -15.80 -2.92
CA LYS A 116 1.18 -15.96 -1.59
C LYS A 116 0.89 -17.43 -1.30
N VAL A 117 1.51 -17.94 -0.26
CA VAL A 117 1.30 -19.31 0.23
C VAL A 117 0.95 -19.24 1.71
N ASN A 118 -0.03 -20.00 2.16
CA ASN A 118 -0.48 -19.98 3.54
C ASN A 118 -0.69 -21.39 4.13
N ILE A 119 -1.05 -21.46 5.39
CA ILE A 119 -1.26 -22.71 6.14
C ILE A 119 -2.31 -23.64 5.49
N ASN A 120 -3.23 -23.11 4.67
CA ASN A 120 -4.28 -23.88 4.00
C ASN A 120 -3.85 -24.48 2.65
N CYS A 121 -2.69 -24.08 2.13
CA CYS A 121 -2.15 -24.58 0.88
C CYS A 121 -1.72 -26.06 1.00
N SER A 122 -1.58 -26.73 -0.14
CA SER A 122 -1.07 -28.09 -0.19
C SER A 122 0.38 -28.20 0.27
N LEU A 123 0.77 -29.34 0.78
CA LEU A 123 2.16 -29.62 1.17
C LEU A 123 3.14 -29.36 0.02
N ASN A 124 2.77 -29.74 -1.21
CA ASN A 124 3.57 -29.46 -2.40
C ASN A 124 3.76 -27.96 -2.64
N GLN A 125 2.71 -27.14 -2.43
CA GLN A 125 2.77 -25.69 -2.58
C GLN A 125 3.66 -25.05 -1.51
N VAL A 126 3.57 -25.52 -0.27
CA VAL A 126 4.44 -25.07 0.83
C VAL A 126 5.89 -25.46 0.58
N GLY A 127 6.14 -26.64 0.01
CA GLY A 127 7.46 -27.18 -0.39
C GLY A 127 7.94 -26.70 -1.76
N TRP A 128 7.44 -25.57 -2.29
CA TRP A 128 7.86 -24.90 -3.52
C TRP A 128 7.49 -25.59 -4.84
N GLY A 129 6.92 -26.80 -4.81
CA GLY A 129 6.47 -27.53 -5.98
C GLY A 129 7.56 -27.65 -7.07
N ASP A 130 7.22 -27.26 -8.30
CA ASP A 130 8.13 -27.34 -9.46
C ASP A 130 9.09 -26.14 -9.60
N LEU A 131 9.03 -25.15 -8.66
CA LEU A 131 9.92 -23.99 -8.70
C LEU A 131 11.35 -24.33 -8.31
N ASP A 132 11.54 -25.31 -7.39
CA ASP A 132 12.83 -25.82 -6.90
C ASP A 132 13.86 -24.72 -6.58
N PRO A 133 13.55 -23.77 -5.66
CA PRO A 133 14.42 -22.66 -5.37
C PRO A 133 15.57 -23.04 -4.44
N TYR A 134 16.66 -22.30 -4.51
CA TYR A 134 17.79 -22.39 -3.57
C TYR A 134 17.96 -21.08 -2.79
N VAL A 135 18.42 -21.17 -1.54
CA VAL A 135 18.61 -19.99 -0.67
C VAL A 135 19.86 -19.23 -1.10
N GLU A 136 19.74 -17.91 -1.36
CA GLU A 136 20.82 -17.02 -1.80
C GLU A 136 21.38 -16.14 -0.68
N SER A 137 20.63 -15.92 0.41
CA SER A 137 21.06 -15.06 1.51
C SER A 137 20.90 -15.72 2.86
N ASP A 138 21.49 -15.15 3.90
CA ASP A 138 21.18 -15.54 5.27
C ASP A 138 19.69 -15.36 5.56
N ILE A 139 19.11 -16.30 6.30
CA ILE A 139 17.74 -16.24 6.77
C ILE A 139 17.72 -15.41 8.05
N MET A 140 17.03 -14.25 8.01
CA MET A 140 17.00 -13.29 9.12
C MET A 140 15.70 -13.46 9.92
N PRO A 141 15.78 -14.02 11.15
CA PRO A 141 14.61 -14.10 12.03
C PRO A 141 14.37 -12.76 12.74
N GLU A 142 13.10 -12.38 12.80
CA GLU A 142 12.57 -11.24 13.55
C GLU A 142 11.52 -11.72 14.54
N VAL A 143 11.62 -11.30 15.80
CA VAL A 143 10.60 -11.55 16.82
C VAL A 143 9.61 -10.40 16.82
N ILE A 144 8.40 -10.64 16.30
CA ILE A 144 7.34 -9.64 16.30
C ILE A 144 6.67 -9.56 17.66
N SER A 145 6.38 -10.72 18.26
CA SER A 145 5.82 -10.82 19.61
C SER A 145 6.16 -12.18 20.20
N VAL A 146 6.37 -12.24 21.51
CA VAL A 146 6.59 -13.48 22.24
C VAL A 146 6.01 -13.39 23.64
N ASP A 147 5.35 -14.45 24.08
CA ASP A 147 4.93 -14.70 25.46
C ASP A 147 5.22 -16.15 25.87
N ASP A 148 4.70 -16.59 27.02
CA ASP A 148 4.94 -17.95 27.55
C ASP A 148 4.55 -19.03 26.54
N ASP A 149 3.37 -18.93 25.95
CA ASP A 149 2.80 -19.97 25.09
C ASP A 149 2.95 -19.66 23.60
N VAL A 150 2.82 -18.40 23.19
CA VAL A 150 2.69 -18.00 21.79
C VAL A 150 3.91 -17.18 21.35
N ALA A 151 4.34 -17.38 20.10
CA ALA A 151 5.26 -16.49 19.44
C ALA A 151 4.74 -16.14 18.04
N ILE A 152 5.03 -14.91 17.63
CA ILE A 152 4.88 -14.42 16.27
C ILE A 152 6.28 -14.07 15.76
N LEU A 153 6.69 -14.76 14.71
CA LEU A 153 8.04 -14.66 14.13
C LEU A 153 7.93 -14.36 12.63
N ARG A 154 8.89 -13.64 12.10
CA ARG A 154 9.06 -13.43 10.66
C ARG A 154 10.45 -13.90 10.26
N LEU A 155 10.54 -14.56 9.10
CA LEU A 155 11.81 -14.84 8.43
C LEU A 155 11.84 -14.01 7.14
N SER A 156 12.99 -13.39 6.86
CA SER A 156 13.22 -12.65 5.63
C SER A 156 14.52 -13.12 4.99
N TYR A 157 14.48 -13.47 3.70
CA TYR A 157 15.62 -14.00 2.97
C TYR A 157 15.41 -13.89 1.45
N ARG A 158 16.41 -14.26 0.66
CA ARG A 158 16.33 -14.34 -0.79
C ARG A 158 16.53 -15.76 -1.27
N VAL A 159 15.83 -16.09 -2.35
CA VAL A 159 15.99 -17.36 -3.07
C VAL A 159 16.25 -17.08 -4.53
N GLY A 160 17.03 -17.97 -5.16
CA GLY A 160 17.19 -18.05 -6.61
C GLY A 160 16.37 -19.22 -7.16
N ALA A 161 15.80 -19.08 -8.34
CA ALA A 161 15.23 -20.20 -9.08
C ALA A 161 15.58 -20.11 -10.56
N ALA A 162 15.75 -21.26 -11.23
CA ALA A 162 16.05 -21.32 -12.65
C ALA A 162 14.95 -20.62 -13.48
N ASN A 163 15.36 -19.89 -14.51
CA ASN A 163 14.44 -19.32 -15.49
C ASN A 163 14.56 -20.02 -16.85
N ASP A 164 13.63 -19.71 -17.77
CA ASP A 164 13.55 -20.33 -19.09
C ASP A 164 14.72 -19.95 -20.02
N TYR A 165 15.57 -19.00 -19.61
CA TYR A 165 16.69 -18.47 -20.41
C TYR A 165 18.06 -18.96 -19.98
N SER A 166 18.13 -20.08 -19.24
CA SER A 166 19.37 -20.66 -18.69
C SER A 166 20.13 -19.76 -17.71
N SER A 167 19.43 -18.87 -17.05
CA SER A 167 19.88 -18.04 -15.92
C SER A 167 18.99 -18.32 -14.71
N SER A 168 19.18 -17.59 -13.62
CA SER A 168 18.32 -17.65 -12.45
C SER A 168 17.72 -16.28 -12.17
N ASP A 169 16.46 -16.28 -11.72
CA ASP A 169 15.83 -15.11 -11.16
C ASP A 169 15.96 -15.14 -9.64
N THR A 170 16.12 -13.96 -9.05
CA THR A 170 16.17 -13.77 -7.60
C THR A 170 14.82 -13.31 -7.08
N TYR A 171 14.42 -13.83 -5.93
CA TYR A 171 13.18 -13.49 -5.25
C TYR A 171 13.45 -13.08 -3.81
N THR A 172 12.72 -12.06 -3.32
CA THR A 172 12.62 -11.77 -1.90
C THR A 172 11.50 -12.60 -1.30
N VAL A 173 11.76 -13.20 -0.14
CA VAL A 173 10.80 -14.02 0.59
C VAL A 173 10.62 -13.47 1.99
N SER A 174 9.37 -13.36 2.42
CA SER A 174 8.98 -13.05 3.79
C SER A 174 8.02 -14.13 4.28
N GLU A 175 8.34 -14.78 5.38
CA GLU A 175 7.50 -15.79 5.99
C GLU A 175 7.03 -15.32 7.37
N TYR A 176 5.75 -15.40 7.63
CA TYR A 176 5.12 -15.10 8.90
C TYR A 176 4.70 -16.39 9.57
N TYR A 177 5.06 -16.55 10.84
CA TYR A 177 4.72 -17.69 11.67
C TYR A 177 4.04 -17.23 12.94
N ARG A 178 2.88 -17.81 13.24
CA ARG A 178 2.26 -17.74 14.56
C ARG A 178 2.22 -19.16 15.14
N ILE A 179 2.96 -19.38 16.22
CA ILE A 179 3.14 -20.70 16.82
C ILE A 179 2.69 -20.70 18.28
N ARG A 180 2.25 -21.85 18.75
CA ARG A 180 1.97 -22.10 20.18
C ARG A 180 2.81 -23.27 20.69
N GLN A 181 3.52 -23.02 21.78
CA GLN A 181 4.22 -24.04 22.54
C GLN A 181 3.31 -24.65 23.59
N THR A 182 3.34 -25.98 23.74
CA THR A 182 2.61 -26.73 24.78
C THR A 182 3.53 -27.79 25.38
N ASN A 183 3.06 -28.45 26.44
CA ASN A 183 3.80 -29.57 27.03
C ASN A 183 4.00 -30.77 26.07
N SER A 184 3.17 -30.86 25.00
CA SER A 184 3.22 -31.94 24.01
C SER A 184 3.97 -31.57 22.73
N GLY A 185 4.45 -30.32 22.59
CA GLY A 185 5.16 -29.83 21.41
C GLY A 185 4.61 -28.51 20.89
N PHE A 186 4.96 -28.19 19.65
CA PHE A 186 4.53 -26.97 18.97
C PHE A 186 3.30 -27.20 18.09
N TYR A 187 2.48 -26.16 17.96
CA TYR A 187 1.38 -26.04 17.01
C TYR A 187 1.62 -24.83 16.14
N LEU A 188 1.45 -24.98 14.84
CA LEU A 188 1.43 -23.88 13.90
C LEU A 188 -0.01 -23.33 13.83
N LEU A 189 -0.20 -22.09 14.30
CA LEU A 189 -1.51 -21.44 14.33
C LEU A 189 -1.78 -20.61 13.06
N ASN A 190 -0.71 -20.09 12.46
CA ASN A 190 -0.73 -19.46 11.14
C ASN A 190 0.64 -19.55 10.50
N PHE A 191 0.63 -19.67 9.17
CA PHE A 191 1.80 -19.59 8.30
C PHE A 191 1.39 -18.84 7.05
N GLU A 192 2.19 -17.85 6.68
CA GLU A 192 2.03 -17.11 5.43
C GLU A 192 3.42 -16.87 4.85
N ARG A 193 3.58 -17.12 3.55
CA ARG A 193 4.79 -16.80 2.80
C ARG A 193 4.44 -15.88 1.65
N GLU A 194 5.09 -14.74 1.58
CA GLU A 194 5.06 -13.82 0.45
C GLU A 194 6.37 -13.89 -0.32
N MET A 195 6.28 -13.98 -1.65
CA MET A 195 7.42 -14.03 -2.54
C MET A 195 7.25 -13.02 -3.66
N ASN A 196 8.29 -12.23 -3.92
CA ASN A 196 8.29 -11.22 -4.96
C ASN A 196 9.58 -11.30 -5.77
N GLN A 197 9.47 -11.36 -7.09
CA GLN A 197 10.63 -11.37 -7.99
C GLN A 197 11.36 -10.03 -7.97
N VAL A 198 12.67 -10.06 -7.78
CA VAL A 198 13.52 -8.87 -7.89
C VAL A 198 13.61 -8.46 -9.35
N PHE A 199 13.15 -7.24 -9.64
CA PHE A 199 13.18 -6.71 -11.00
C PHE A 199 14.62 -6.42 -11.44
N ASP A 200 15.07 -7.08 -12.51
CA ASP A 200 16.36 -6.83 -13.16
C ASP A 200 16.15 -6.34 -14.59
N ALA A 201 16.40 -5.05 -14.80
CA ALA A 201 16.26 -4.39 -16.10
C ALA A 201 17.18 -4.95 -17.22
N ARG A 202 18.14 -5.81 -16.87
CA ARG A 202 19.06 -6.46 -17.84
C ARG A 202 18.45 -7.71 -18.46
N ASN A 203 17.43 -8.27 -17.84
CA ASN A 203 16.72 -9.43 -18.39
C ASN A 203 15.83 -9.00 -19.58
N ASP A 204 15.54 -9.91 -20.48
CA ASP A 204 14.59 -9.66 -21.59
C ASP A 204 13.16 -9.71 -21.02
N LEU A 205 12.74 -8.60 -20.43
CA LEU A 205 11.48 -8.45 -19.71
C LEU A 205 10.34 -7.98 -20.62
N THR A 206 10.66 -7.58 -21.86
CA THR A 206 9.68 -7.08 -22.82
C THR A 206 9.35 -8.14 -23.84
N SER A 207 8.15 -8.65 -23.81
CA SER A 207 7.53 -9.32 -24.95
C SER A 207 6.52 -8.37 -25.58
N THR A 208 6.22 -8.52 -26.87
CA THR A 208 5.26 -7.68 -27.61
C THR A 208 4.19 -7.02 -26.75
N ALA A 209 4.44 -5.76 -26.28
CA ALA A 209 3.55 -4.94 -25.48
C ALA A 209 3.35 -5.33 -23.99
N LYS A 210 4.26 -6.09 -23.39
CA LYS A 210 4.18 -6.45 -21.95
C LYS A 210 5.52 -6.28 -21.26
N ILE A 211 5.48 -5.82 -19.99
CA ILE A 211 6.63 -5.86 -19.08
C ILE A 211 6.37 -6.96 -18.07
N ASN A 212 7.21 -8.00 -18.06
CA ASN A 212 7.09 -9.09 -17.09
C ASN A 212 7.69 -8.66 -15.75
N LEU A 213 6.90 -8.75 -14.67
CA LEU A 213 7.29 -8.50 -13.29
C LEU A 213 7.51 -9.82 -12.50
N GLY A 214 7.21 -10.97 -13.12
CA GLY A 214 7.38 -12.29 -12.54
C GLY A 214 6.40 -12.62 -11.41
N ILE A 215 6.82 -13.51 -10.52
CA ILE A 215 6.03 -13.90 -9.35
C ILE A 215 5.94 -12.72 -8.38
N ASN A 216 4.73 -12.39 -7.97
CA ASN A 216 4.48 -11.27 -7.05
C ASN A 216 3.38 -11.62 -6.04
N SER A 217 3.50 -11.11 -4.82
CA SER A 217 2.50 -11.32 -3.77
C SER A 217 1.27 -10.43 -3.93
N SER A 218 1.37 -9.36 -4.71
CA SER A 218 0.26 -8.45 -5.01
C SER A 218 0.08 -8.31 -6.50
N THR A 219 -1.16 -8.28 -6.95
CA THR A 219 -1.55 -7.91 -8.31
C THR A 219 -1.78 -6.41 -8.47
N ASP A 220 -1.84 -5.67 -7.37
CA ASP A 220 -1.99 -4.23 -7.37
C ASP A 220 -0.63 -3.57 -7.56
N VAL A 221 -0.37 -3.09 -8.78
CA VAL A 221 0.86 -2.38 -9.16
C VAL A 221 0.51 -0.95 -9.49
N ASN A 222 1.13 -0.02 -8.77
CA ASN A 222 1.05 1.39 -9.13
C ASN A 222 1.82 1.60 -10.43
N CYS A 223 1.10 1.75 -11.55
CA CYS A 223 1.67 1.98 -12.87
C CYS A 223 0.83 3.00 -13.64
N ALA A 224 1.50 3.80 -14.45
CA ALA A 224 0.89 4.81 -15.31
C ALA A 224 1.76 5.06 -16.55
N SER A 225 1.17 5.59 -17.61
CA SER A 225 1.93 6.05 -18.78
C SER A 225 1.53 7.48 -19.19
N ASP A 226 2.38 8.10 -20.02
CA ASP A 226 2.01 9.33 -20.71
C ASP A 226 0.89 9.06 -21.73
N GLU A 227 0.24 10.10 -22.22
CA GLU A 227 -0.90 9.99 -23.16
C GLU A 227 -0.56 9.24 -24.46
N LYS A 228 0.72 9.19 -24.83
CA LYS A 228 1.22 8.53 -26.05
C LYS A 228 1.69 7.08 -25.81
N GLY A 229 1.76 6.63 -24.56
CA GLY A 229 2.29 5.31 -24.20
C GLY A 229 3.79 5.14 -24.49
N ILE A 230 4.55 6.26 -24.54
CA ILE A 230 6.00 6.22 -24.75
C ILE A 230 6.72 5.95 -23.43
N TYR A 231 6.31 6.61 -22.37
CA TYR A 231 6.92 6.53 -21.04
C TYR A 231 5.97 5.83 -20.07
N THR A 232 6.29 4.61 -19.68
CA THR A 232 5.53 3.87 -18.67
C THR A 232 6.31 3.84 -17.36
N TYR A 233 5.69 4.35 -16.31
CA TYR A 233 6.22 4.32 -14.96
C TYR A 233 5.52 3.24 -14.15
N PHE A 234 6.28 2.54 -13.31
CA PHE A 234 5.73 1.53 -12.41
C PHE A 234 6.56 1.40 -11.14
N VAL A 235 5.89 0.99 -10.07
CA VAL A 235 6.53 0.74 -8.77
C VAL A 235 6.70 -0.76 -8.59
N ASN A 236 7.92 -1.18 -8.33
CA ASN A 236 8.23 -2.56 -7.99
C ASN A 236 9.19 -2.59 -6.80
N GLN A 237 8.80 -3.31 -5.74
CA GLN A 237 9.59 -3.50 -4.52
C GLN A 237 10.22 -2.22 -3.96
N GLY A 238 9.39 -1.17 -3.76
CA GLY A 238 9.83 0.09 -3.20
C GLY A 238 10.73 0.94 -4.12
N SER A 239 10.81 0.61 -5.40
CA SER A 239 11.55 1.36 -6.41
C SER A 239 10.63 1.83 -7.52
N LEU A 240 10.84 3.06 -8.00
CA LEU A 240 10.16 3.62 -9.16
C LEU A 240 11.01 3.41 -10.41
N TRP A 241 10.41 2.80 -11.41
CA TRP A 241 11.02 2.52 -12.71
C TRP A 241 10.31 3.28 -13.81
N CYS A 242 11.05 3.64 -14.85
CA CYS A 242 10.54 4.17 -16.11
C CYS A 242 10.97 3.26 -17.26
N PHE A 243 10.02 2.83 -18.08
CA PHE A 243 10.23 2.16 -19.34
C PHE A 243 9.96 3.13 -20.48
N ASN A 244 10.92 3.31 -21.39
CA ASN A 244 10.73 4.04 -22.63
C ASN A 244 10.52 3.06 -23.79
N SER A 245 9.30 3.01 -24.33
CA SER A 245 8.91 2.08 -25.39
C SER A 245 9.62 2.36 -26.72
N SER A 246 10.03 3.59 -26.98
CA SER A 246 10.73 3.98 -28.23
C SER A 246 12.19 3.54 -28.25
N SER A 247 12.89 3.62 -27.12
CA SER A 247 14.29 3.18 -26.98
C SER A 247 14.44 1.79 -26.41
N GLN A 248 13.35 1.17 -25.92
CA GLN A 248 13.35 -0.13 -25.23
C GLN A 248 14.31 -0.13 -24.03
N THR A 249 14.30 0.93 -23.24
CA THR A 249 15.20 1.09 -22.10
C THR A 249 14.44 1.24 -20.78
N PHE A 250 14.98 0.63 -19.72
CA PHE A 250 14.53 0.82 -18.35
C PHE A 250 15.46 1.77 -17.61
N THR A 251 14.89 2.69 -16.83
CA THR A 251 15.62 3.59 -15.95
C THR A 251 15.05 3.45 -14.54
N ARG A 252 15.91 3.20 -13.54
CA ARG A 252 15.53 3.27 -12.12
C ARG A 252 15.51 4.73 -11.69
N VAL A 253 14.30 5.28 -11.57
CA VAL A 253 14.07 6.70 -11.29
C VAL A 253 14.32 7.01 -9.82
N PHE A 254 13.77 6.18 -8.92
CA PHE A 254 13.92 6.38 -7.48
C PHE A 254 14.02 5.03 -6.76
N SER A 255 14.90 4.97 -5.76
CA SER A 255 15.02 3.85 -4.85
C SER A 255 15.79 4.26 -3.60
N PHE A 256 15.41 3.74 -2.45
CA PHE A 256 16.28 3.79 -1.26
C PHE A 256 17.32 2.66 -1.24
N LYS A 257 17.19 1.66 -2.12
CA LYS A 257 18.15 0.54 -2.25
C LYS A 257 19.38 1.02 -3.04
N GLY A 258 20.57 0.72 -2.51
CA GLY A 258 21.84 0.94 -3.20
C GLY A 258 22.12 -0.12 -4.26
N GLU A 259 23.39 -0.22 -4.67
CA GLU A 259 23.88 -1.27 -5.56
C GLU A 259 24.22 -2.57 -4.78
N GLU A 260 24.52 -2.46 -3.47
CA GLU A 260 24.78 -3.59 -2.59
C GLU A 260 23.47 -4.13 -2.03
N THR A 261 22.98 -5.22 -2.57
CA THR A 261 21.65 -5.79 -2.30
C THR A 261 21.52 -6.58 -1.00
N ASP A 262 22.61 -6.78 -0.23
CA ASP A 262 22.64 -7.70 0.91
C ASP A 262 22.52 -7.02 2.28
N SER A 263 22.35 -5.71 2.31
CA SER A 263 22.21 -4.97 3.55
C SER A 263 20.81 -5.08 4.12
N VAL A 264 20.64 -5.58 5.35
CA VAL A 264 19.36 -5.55 6.11
C VAL A 264 18.76 -4.14 6.12
N ARG A 265 19.60 -3.10 6.20
CA ARG A 265 19.18 -1.72 6.14
C ARG A 265 18.56 -1.35 4.79
N GLU A 266 19.06 -1.89 3.69
CA GLU A 266 18.51 -1.63 2.34
C GLU A 266 17.22 -2.38 2.08
N GLY A 267 17.02 -3.52 2.72
CA GLY A 267 15.79 -4.30 2.67
C GLY A 267 14.62 -3.68 3.45
N TYR A 268 14.82 -2.58 4.19
CA TYR A 268 13.74 -1.96 4.96
C TYR A 268 12.86 -1.08 4.06
N ASP A 269 11.82 -1.67 3.51
CA ASP A 269 10.88 -1.06 2.55
C ASP A 269 9.60 -0.55 3.24
N ALA A 270 9.76 0.35 4.21
CA ALA A 270 8.63 0.93 4.96
C ALA A 270 8.14 2.24 4.33
N HIS A 271 7.96 2.26 3.01
CA HIS A 271 7.47 3.42 2.25
C HIS A 271 6.63 2.98 1.05
N ASN A 272 5.78 3.90 0.59
CA ASN A 272 5.01 3.77 -0.64
C ASN A 272 5.42 4.87 -1.64
N ILE A 273 5.30 4.56 -2.92
CA ILE A 273 5.50 5.52 -4.00
C ILE A 273 4.19 5.62 -4.79
N LYS A 274 3.70 6.84 -5.02
CA LYS A 274 2.53 7.12 -5.86
C LYS A 274 2.95 7.97 -7.05
N ILE A 275 2.71 7.47 -8.26
CA ILE A 275 2.89 8.22 -9.51
C ILE A 275 1.73 9.21 -9.60
N MET A 276 2.04 10.50 -9.75
CA MET A 276 1.02 11.55 -9.75
C MET A 276 0.78 12.15 -11.13
N LYS A 277 1.84 12.31 -11.92
CA LYS A 277 1.75 12.90 -13.26
C LYS A 277 2.95 12.49 -14.10
N ILE A 278 2.70 12.20 -15.35
CA ILE A 278 3.75 11.97 -16.37
C ILE A 278 3.52 13.00 -17.48
N GLU A 279 4.58 13.67 -17.89
CA GLU A 279 4.55 14.66 -18.96
C GLU A 279 5.00 14.02 -20.29
N ASP A 280 4.61 14.59 -21.41
CA ASP A 280 4.93 14.09 -22.77
C ASP A 280 6.41 13.97 -23.08
N ASN A 281 7.27 14.69 -22.34
CA ASN A 281 8.73 14.64 -22.47
C ASN A 281 9.38 13.55 -21.58
N GLY A 282 8.57 12.78 -20.86
CA GLY A 282 9.02 11.77 -19.93
C GLY A 282 9.30 12.26 -18.50
N ASP A 283 9.17 13.56 -18.22
CA ASP A 283 9.27 14.03 -16.83
C ASP A 283 8.11 13.48 -16.00
N ALA A 284 8.37 13.21 -14.72
CA ALA A 284 7.35 12.67 -13.83
C ALA A 284 7.33 13.38 -12.48
N THR A 285 6.13 13.52 -11.91
CA THR A 285 5.92 13.92 -10.52
C THR A 285 5.42 12.73 -9.74
N PHE A 286 6.02 12.45 -8.60
CA PHE A 286 5.66 11.32 -7.74
C PHE A 286 5.80 11.67 -6.26
N LEU A 287 5.09 10.92 -5.44
CA LEU A 287 5.06 11.06 -3.98
C LEU A 287 5.73 9.85 -3.35
N VAL A 288 6.61 10.08 -2.39
CA VAL A 288 7.16 9.04 -1.51
C VAL A 288 6.59 9.29 -0.12
N SER A 289 5.88 8.32 0.45
CA SER A 289 5.28 8.43 1.78
C SER A 289 5.70 7.26 2.66
N GLY A 290 6.12 7.53 3.89
CA GLY A 290 6.55 6.52 4.84
C GLY A 290 7.87 6.84 5.51
N TYR A 291 8.63 5.82 5.84
CA TYR A 291 9.96 5.96 6.45
C TYR A 291 11.02 6.26 5.39
N MET A 292 11.74 7.36 5.57
CA MET A 292 12.82 7.76 4.68
C MET A 292 14.10 6.98 5.04
N ASN A 293 14.34 5.90 4.30
CA ASN A 293 15.45 4.97 4.60
C ASN A 293 16.82 5.49 4.18
N ARG A 294 16.88 6.51 3.33
CA ARG A 294 18.10 7.13 2.80
C ARG A 294 17.86 8.61 2.50
N GLY A 295 18.94 9.30 2.17
CA GLY A 295 18.90 10.67 1.70
C GLY A 295 18.95 11.71 2.82
N GLU A 296 18.45 12.92 2.53
CA GLU A 296 18.50 14.05 3.45
C GLU A 296 17.64 13.83 4.70
N HIS A 297 16.51 13.15 4.54
CA HIS A 297 15.53 12.90 5.60
C HIS A 297 15.64 11.50 6.22
N GLU A 298 16.79 10.87 6.08
CA GLU A 298 17.02 9.52 6.63
C GLU A 298 16.64 9.44 8.12
N GLY A 299 15.84 8.43 8.47
CA GLY A 299 15.39 8.20 9.84
C GLY A 299 14.11 8.93 10.22
N GLN A 300 13.51 9.69 9.30
CA GLN A 300 12.23 10.37 9.52
C GLN A 300 11.09 9.64 8.82
N VAL A 301 9.90 9.78 9.35
CA VAL A 301 8.66 9.42 8.66
C VAL A 301 8.08 10.69 8.06
N GLY A 302 7.62 10.64 6.83
CA GLY A 302 7.06 11.82 6.17
C GLY A 302 6.56 11.56 4.77
N VAL A 303 6.23 12.65 4.10
CA VAL A 303 5.77 12.69 2.72
C VAL A 303 6.69 13.58 1.91
N SER A 304 7.33 13.02 0.88
CA SER A 304 8.22 13.74 -0.04
C SER A 304 7.59 13.82 -1.43
N LEU A 305 7.37 15.03 -1.93
CA LEU A 305 6.95 15.31 -3.29
C LEU A 305 8.19 15.51 -4.15
N CYS A 306 8.38 14.64 -5.15
CA CYS A 306 9.54 14.62 -6.03
C CYS A 306 9.16 14.90 -7.47
N ARG A 307 10.06 15.54 -8.21
CA ARG A 307 10.03 15.66 -9.67
C ARG A 307 11.26 14.98 -10.27
N TYR A 308 11.03 14.15 -11.25
CA TYR A 308 12.06 13.55 -12.09
C TYR A 308 12.13 14.27 -13.42
N SER A 309 13.35 14.68 -13.84
CA SER A 309 13.66 15.16 -15.17
C SER A 309 14.22 13.99 -15.99
N TYR A 310 13.49 13.59 -17.03
CA TYR A 310 13.90 12.47 -17.88
C TYR A 310 15.18 12.79 -18.67
N SER A 311 15.29 14.05 -19.18
CA SER A 311 16.45 14.48 -19.97
C SER A 311 17.74 14.54 -19.16
N ASP A 312 17.66 14.92 -17.89
CA ASP A 312 18.81 15.08 -17.00
C ASP A 312 19.07 13.82 -16.18
N ASN A 313 18.12 12.88 -16.18
CA ASN A 313 18.11 11.68 -15.33
C ASN A 313 18.35 12.03 -13.86
N ASP A 314 17.62 13.01 -13.35
CA ASP A 314 17.78 13.56 -12.00
C ASP A 314 16.45 13.72 -11.28
N VAL A 315 16.47 13.46 -9.97
CA VAL A 315 15.31 13.61 -9.08
C VAL A 315 15.52 14.79 -8.15
N THR A 316 14.61 15.74 -8.20
CA THR A 316 14.57 16.90 -7.30
C THR A 316 13.41 16.80 -6.34
N GLU A 317 13.68 16.86 -5.02
CA GLU A 317 12.63 17.01 -4.02
C GLU A 317 12.04 18.41 -4.06
N ARG A 318 10.72 18.48 -4.26
CA ARG A 318 9.97 19.76 -4.28
C ARG A 318 9.51 20.16 -2.88
N LEU A 319 9.16 19.19 -2.06
CA LEU A 319 8.62 19.41 -0.72
C LEU A 319 8.84 18.16 0.15
N PHE A 320 9.19 18.36 1.41
CA PHE A 320 9.14 17.32 2.44
C PHE A 320 8.24 17.77 3.59
N ILE A 321 7.31 16.89 4.00
CA ILE A 321 6.42 17.10 5.14
C ILE A 321 6.76 16.04 6.19
N PRO A 322 7.47 16.38 7.27
CA PRO A 322 7.77 15.43 8.34
C PRO A 322 6.49 15.09 9.12
N MET A 323 6.31 13.82 9.45
CA MET A 323 5.16 13.32 10.20
C MET A 323 5.60 12.66 11.50
N ALA A 324 4.87 12.92 12.58
CA ALA A 324 5.14 12.37 13.90
C ALA A 324 4.28 11.12 14.21
N ILE A 325 3.95 10.35 13.19
CA ILE A 325 3.17 9.11 13.28
C ILE A 325 3.95 7.94 12.68
N PRO A 326 3.68 6.68 13.08
CA PRO A 326 4.29 5.51 12.46
C PRO A 326 3.95 5.40 10.96
N TYR A 327 4.89 4.86 10.18
CA TYR A 327 4.73 4.80 8.72
C TYR A 327 3.49 4.01 8.26
N ASN A 328 3.16 2.93 8.94
CA ASN A 328 2.00 2.10 8.62
C ASN A 328 0.66 2.83 8.82
N ILE A 329 0.59 3.78 9.75
CA ILE A 329 -0.56 4.67 9.92
C ILE A 329 -0.54 5.75 8.83
N LEU A 330 0.63 6.32 8.54
CA LEU A 330 0.77 7.32 7.50
C LEU A 330 0.33 6.78 6.14
N THR A 331 0.76 5.58 5.75
CA THR A 331 0.43 4.98 4.45
C THR A 331 -1.06 4.67 4.29
N GLN A 332 -1.78 4.43 5.37
CA GLN A 332 -3.25 4.28 5.36
C GLN A 332 -3.96 5.62 5.23
N ASN A 333 -3.39 6.68 5.78
CA ASN A 333 -4.00 8.01 5.84
C ASN A 333 -3.63 8.93 4.67
N VAL A 334 -2.50 8.66 4.00
CA VAL A 334 -2.00 9.41 2.83
C VAL A 334 -2.33 8.63 1.56
N GLY A 335 -3.53 8.60 1.13
CA GLY A 335 -3.79 7.79 -0.06
C GLY A 335 -4.96 8.27 -0.89
N GLY A 336 -5.99 8.75 -0.23
CA GLY A 336 -7.22 9.09 -0.91
C GLY A 336 -7.09 10.30 -1.83
N VAL A 337 -6.51 11.38 -1.33
CA VAL A 337 -6.36 12.62 -2.09
C VAL A 337 -4.93 13.11 -2.05
N SER A 338 -4.28 13.11 -3.20
CA SER A 338 -3.02 13.82 -3.43
C SER A 338 -3.00 14.31 -4.88
N TYR A 339 -2.87 15.62 -5.08
CA TYR A 339 -2.93 16.24 -6.39
C TYR A 339 -1.97 17.43 -6.48
N VAL A 340 -1.35 17.64 -7.64
CA VAL A 340 -0.50 18.80 -7.91
C VAL A 340 -1.08 19.60 -9.06
N SER A 341 -1.47 20.84 -8.77
CA SER A 341 -1.91 21.81 -9.77
C SER A 341 -0.99 23.01 -9.76
N ASN A 342 -0.35 23.29 -10.90
CA ASN A 342 0.61 24.39 -11.02
C ASN A 342 1.67 24.37 -9.91
N ASP A 343 1.64 25.34 -9.01
CA ASP A 343 2.53 25.44 -7.86
C ASP A 343 1.85 25.11 -6.51
N LYS A 344 0.67 24.48 -6.53
CA LYS A 344 -0.01 23.98 -5.33
C LYS A 344 0.01 22.46 -5.27
N PHE A 345 0.24 21.94 -4.08
CA PHE A 345 0.12 20.52 -3.75
C PHE A 345 -1.00 20.33 -2.73
N TYR A 346 -2.00 19.53 -3.09
CA TYR A 346 -3.11 19.15 -2.21
C TYR A 346 -2.85 17.76 -1.65
N ILE A 347 -3.12 17.57 -0.36
CA ILE A 347 -2.95 16.28 0.31
C ILE A 347 -3.95 16.11 1.45
N LEU A 348 -4.60 14.94 1.49
CA LEU A 348 -5.45 14.53 2.60
C LEU A 348 -4.62 13.79 3.65
N ILE A 349 -4.61 14.30 4.87
CA ILE A 349 -3.96 13.70 6.03
C ILE A 349 -4.93 13.80 7.21
N ASP A 350 -5.25 12.67 7.82
CA ASP A 350 -6.06 12.60 9.05
C ASP A 350 -7.35 13.44 8.97
N GLU A 351 -8.26 13.08 8.06
CA GLU A 351 -9.56 13.74 7.79
C GLU A 351 -9.46 15.24 7.40
N THR A 352 -8.27 15.74 7.09
CA THR A 352 -8.05 17.14 6.72
C THR A 352 -7.35 17.26 5.39
N LEU A 353 -7.96 17.97 4.45
CA LEU A 353 -7.33 18.36 3.18
C LEU A 353 -6.51 19.63 3.39
N TYR A 354 -5.24 19.53 3.13
CA TYR A 354 -4.29 20.64 3.11
C TYR A 354 -3.91 21.00 1.68
N SER A 355 -3.62 22.26 1.45
CA SER A 355 -2.85 22.70 0.30
C SER A 355 -1.53 23.32 0.72
N VAL A 356 -0.50 23.11 -0.08
CA VAL A 356 0.83 23.67 0.13
C VAL A 356 1.24 24.41 -1.14
N ASP A 357 1.55 25.69 -1.01
CA ASP A 357 2.18 26.45 -2.08
C ASP A 357 3.63 25.98 -2.24
N LEU A 358 3.99 25.46 -3.41
CA LEU A 358 5.32 24.86 -3.64
C LEU A 358 6.45 25.88 -3.76
N VAL A 359 6.13 27.18 -3.89
CA VAL A 359 7.10 28.27 -3.97
C VAL A 359 7.35 28.88 -2.58
N SER A 360 6.28 29.35 -1.93
CA SER A 360 6.36 29.99 -0.60
C SER A 360 6.47 28.98 0.55
N LYS A 361 6.08 27.73 0.33
CA LYS A 361 5.94 26.66 1.35
C LYS A 361 4.87 26.95 2.40
N GLU A 362 3.96 27.88 2.11
CA GLU A 362 2.82 28.13 2.99
C GLU A 362 1.81 26.98 2.94
N VAL A 363 1.34 26.56 4.10
CA VAL A 363 0.35 25.49 4.27
C VAL A 363 -0.99 26.12 4.60
N MET A 364 -2.03 25.74 3.87
CA MET A 364 -3.40 26.13 4.11
C MET A 364 -4.26 24.90 4.43
N THR A 365 -5.22 25.06 5.33
CA THR A 365 -6.26 24.06 5.58
C THR A 365 -7.43 24.36 4.68
N GLU A 366 -7.74 23.48 3.75
CA GLU A 366 -8.84 23.64 2.80
C GLU A 366 -10.16 23.08 3.35
N ILE A 367 -10.13 21.85 3.87
CA ILE A 367 -11.31 21.14 4.36
C ILE A 367 -10.93 20.35 5.61
N THR A 368 -11.81 20.31 6.61
CA THR A 368 -11.67 19.51 7.83
C THR A 368 -12.86 18.56 8.01
N GLY A 369 -12.67 17.44 8.69
CA GLY A 369 -13.73 16.50 9.04
C GLY A 369 -14.16 15.60 7.87
N LEU A 370 -13.26 15.32 6.93
CA LEU A 370 -13.47 14.39 5.82
C LEU A 370 -13.41 12.94 6.33
N LYS A 371 -14.51 12.50 6.94
CA LYS A 371 -14.63 11.13 7.40
C LYS A 371 -14.77 10.16 6.23
N GLU A 372 -14.41 8.92 6.45
CA GLU A 372 -14.64 7.84 5.51
C GLU A 372 -16.10 7.83 5.02
N ASN A 373 -16.32 7.63 3.74
CA ASN A 373 -17.62 7.69 3.05
C ASN A 373 -18.33 9.05 3.04
N SER A 374 -17.75 10.12 3.62
CA SER A 374 -18.33 11.47 3.57
C SER A 374 -17.85 12.30 2.37
N TYR A 375 -16.96 11.75 1.57
CA TYR A 375 -16.43 12.39 0.37
C TYR A 375 -16.20 11.39 -0.76
N ALA A 376 -16.08 11.90 -1.96
CA ALA A 376 -15.68 11.18 -3.18
C ALA A 376 -14.61 11.99 -3.91
N VAL A 377 -13.70 11.31 -4.60
CA VAL A 377 -12.59 11.91 -5.34
C VAL A 377 -12.67 11.47 -6.79
N SER A 378 -12.40 12.38 -7.73
CA SER A 378 -12.31 12.06 -9.16
C SER A 378 -11.15 11.10 -9.44
N ASP A 379 -11.24 10.33 -10.51
CA ASP A 379 -10.21 9.36 -10.90
C ASP A 379 -8.86 10.05 -11.16
N ALA A 380 -8.87 11.26 -11.71
CA ALA A 380 -7.68 12.09 -11.88
C ALA A 380 -7.13 12.68 -10.57
N GLY A 381 -7.89 12.59 -9.46
CA GLY A 381 -7.55 13.18 -8.17
C GLY A 381 -7.65 14.71 -8.12
N ASP A 382 -8.21 15.34 -9.15
CA ASP A 382 -8.27 16.79 -9.32
C ASP A 382 -9.55 17.45 -8.77
N ALA A 383 -10.51 16.65 -8.34
CA ALA A 383 -11.75 17.13 -7.72
C ALA A 383 -12.15 16.27 -6.51
N ILE A 384 -12.71 16.92 -5.50
CA ILE A 384 -13.27 16.27 -4.32
C ILE A 384 -14.68 16.80 -4.05
N ALA A 385 -15.66 15.89 -3.94
CA ALA A 385 -17.02 16.18 -3.50
C ALA A 385 -17.21 15.69 -2.06
N TYR A 386 -17.72 16.52 -1.18
CA TYR A 386 -17.83 16.16 0.24
C TYR A 386 -19.10 16.69 0.91
N SER A 387 -19.56 15.96 1.91
CA SER A 387 -20.64 16.35 2.80
C SER A 387 -20.18 17.48 3.72
N VAL A 388 -20.84 18.64 3.66
CA VAL A 388 -20.44 19.80 4.49
C VAL A 388 -20.68 19.54 5.97
N SER A 389 -21.66 18.71 6.33
CA SER A 389 -21.94 18.36 7.74
C SER A 389 -20.97 17.30 8.30
N GLY A 390 -20.28 16.56 7.44
CA GLY A 390 -19.51 15.36 7.82
C GLY A 390 -20.37 14.15 8.22
N ASP A 391 -21.71 14.28 8.21
CA ASP A 391 -22.66 13.19 8.45
C ASP A 391 -23.34 12.82 7.13
N ILE A 392 -23.00 11.64 6.59
CA ILE A 392 -23.53 11.12 5.33
C ILE A 392 -25.04 10.87 5.35
N CYS A 393 -25.65 10.78 6.54
CA CYS A 393 -27.07 10.53 6.70
C CYS A 393 -27.88 11.82 6.97
N ASN A 394 -27.23 12.96 7.15
CA ASN A 394 -27.89 14.22 7.47
C ASN A 394 -27.14 15.42 6.89
N THR A 395 -26.89 15.40 5.61
CA THR A 395 -26.31 16.54 4.89
C THR A 395 -27.32 17.08 3.87
N ASP A 396 -27.56 18.36 3.92
CA ASP A 396 -28.36 19.07 2.93
C ASP A 396 -27.50 19.71 1.82
N THR A 397 -26.18 19.69 1.99
CA THR A 397 -25.24 20.35 1.09
C THR A 397 -24.02 19.46 0.83
N ILE A 398 -23.78 19.16 -0.44
CA ILE A 398 -22.48 18.64 -0.92
C ILE A 398 -21.73 19.81 -1.54
N ARG A 399 -20.45 19.94 -1.18
CA ARG A 399 -19.54 20.87 -1.84
C ARG A 399 -18.57 20.10 -2.71
N VAL A 400 -18.40 20.56 -3.94
CA VAL A 400 -17.41 20.05 -4.89
C VAL A 400 -16.29 21.08 -5.00
N LEU A 401 -15.07 20.70 -4.70
CA LEU A 401 -13.86 21.51 -4.89
C LEU A 401 -13.08 20.93 -6.07
N ASN A 402 -12.88 21.73 -7.11
CA ASN A 402 -11.98 21.39 -8.20
C ASN A 402 -10.61 21.99 -7.91
N MET A 403 -9.62 21.12 -7.64
CA MET A 403 -8.25 21.49 -7.27
C MET A 403 -7.39 21.88 -8.47
N SER A 404 -7.86 21.62 -9.70
CA SER A 404 -7.12 22.01 -10.91
C SER A 404 -7.24 23.50 -11.23
N ASN A 405 -8.34 24.15 -10.82
CA ASN A 405 -8.64 25.54 -11.13
C ASN A 405 -9.15 26.34 -9.91
N ASP A 406 -9.09 25.78 -8.69
CA ASP A 406 -9.57 26.37 -7.44
C ASP A 406 -11.07 26.77 -7.46
N SER A 407 -11.91 26.15 -8.31
CA SER A 407 -13.34 26.43 -8.36
C SER A 407 -14.09 25.54 -7.35
N ALA A 408 -15.22 26.05 -6.85
CA ALA A 408 -16.08 25.31 -5.96
C ALA A 408 -17.54 25.45 -6.34
N TYR A 409 -18.30 24.36 -6.17
CA TYR A 409 -19.75 24.30 -6.40
C TYR A 409 -20.45 23.72 -5.18
N GLU A 410 -21.70 24.17 -4.93
CA GLU A 410 -22.54 23.63 -3.87
C GLU A 410 -23.82 23.06 -4.45
N LEU A 411 -24.03 21.75 -4.25
CA LEU A 411 -25.30 21.07 -4.51
C LEU A 411 -26.12 21.08 -3.23
N LYS A 412 -27.33 21.64 -3.27
CA LYS A 412 -28.23 21.72 -2.12
C LYS A 412 -29.50 20.92 -2.34
N ALA A 413 -29.93 20.20 -1.31
CA ALA A 413 -31.22 19.54 -1.25
C ALA A 413 -32.28 20.42 -0.60
N ASP A 414 -33.54 20.05 -0.80
CA ASP A 414 -34.68 20.63 -0.07
C ASP A 414 -34.62 20.19 1.41
N GLU A 415 -35.38 20.88 2.28
CA GLU A 415 -35.39 20.67 3.74
C GLU A 415 -35.73 19.23 4.15
N ALA A 416 -36.57 18.55 3.37
CA ALA A 416 -37.00 17.16 3.61
C ALA A 416 -35.96 16.11 3.17
N ASP A 417 -34.97 16.51 2.39
CA ASP A 417 -34.03 15.61 1.73
C ASP A 417 -32.63 15.71 2.33
N THR A 418 -31.84 14.69 2.02
CA THR A 418 -30.42 14.62 2.35
C THR A 418 -29.63 14.08 1.15
N LEU A 419 -28.39 14.51 1.03
CA LEU A 419 -27.48 14.18 -0.06
C LEU A 419 -26.37 13.24 0.39
N ARG A 420 -25.84 12.45 -0.54
CA ARG A 420 -24.65 11.64 -0.34
C ARG A 420 -23.73 11.72 -1.55
N PRO A 421 -22.41 12.05 -1.39
CA PRO A 421 -21.45 11.87 -2.45
C PRO A 421 -21.20 10.37 -2.66
N LEU A 422 -21.29 9.88 -3.90
CA LEU A 422 -21.22 8.45 -4.20
C LEU A 422 -19.94 8.07 -4.94
N GLY A 423 -19.40 8.96 -5.78
CA GLY A 423 -18.22 8.67 -6.57
C GLY A 423 -18.10 9.60 -7.77
N TYR A 424 -17.21 9.22 -8.66
CA TYR A 424 -17.04 9.83 -9.97
C TYR A 424 -17.04 8.74 -11.03
N ILE A 425 -17.44 9.07 -12.23
CA ILE A 425 -17.27 8.27 -13.44
C ILE A 425 -16.61 9.17 -14.48
N ASP A 426 -15.40 8.82 -14.88
CA ASP A 426 -14.51 9.73 -15.59
C ASP A 426 -14.32 11.04 -14.76
N SER A 427 -14.78 12.17 -15.24
CA SER A 427 -14.77 13.45 -14.51
C SER A 427 -16.13 13.86 -13.97
N ASP A 428 -17.18 13.05 -14.18
CA ASP A 428 -18.56 13.37 -13.82
C ASP A 428 -18.87 12.94 -12.38
N PHE A 429 -19.43 13.84 -11.59
CA PHE A 429 -19.75 13.62 -10.19
C PHE A 429 -21.07 12.86 -10.00
N ILE A 430 -21.06 11.81 -9.19
CA ILE A 430 -22.21 10.98 -8.86
C ILE A 430 -22.68 11.30 -7.44
N TYR A 431 -23.97 11.64 -7.29
CA TYR A 431 -24.58 11.89 -6.00
C TYR A 431 -25.88 11.12 -5.81
N GLY A 432 -26.21 10.81 -4.56
CA GLY A 432 -27.48 10.23 -4.15
C GLY A 432 -28.34 11.22 -3.37
N MET A 433 -29.65 11.07 -3.45
CA MET A 433 -30.63 11.85 -2.70
C MET A 433 -31.66 10.93 -2.05
N ALA A 434 -31.88 11.11 -0.75
CA ALA A 434 -32.85 10.35 0.02
C ALA A 434 -33.75 11.30 0.83
N HIS A 435 -35.01 10.90 1.08
CA HIS A 435 -35.80 11.57 2.08
C HIS A 435 -35.28 11.26 3.48
N LYS A 436 -35.19 12.24 4.36
CA LYS A 436 -34.70 12.06 5.75
C LYS A 436 -35.51 11.01 6.50
N GLU A 437 -36.80 10.88 6.20
CA GLU A 437 -37.69 9.86 6.80
C GLU A 437 -37.42 8.43 6.28
N ASP A 438 -36.74 8.29 5.16
CA ASP A 438 -36.40 6.99 4.54
C ASP A 438 -35.03 6.45 5.02
N ILE A 439 -34.37 7.13 5.95
CA ILE A 439 -33.15 6.65 6.60
C ILE A 439 -33.53 5.82 7.82
N VAL A 440 -33.34 4.53 7.73
CA VAL A 440 -33.67 3.57 8.81
C VAL A 440 -32.41 3.16 9.55
N SER A 441 -32.49 3.16 10.90
CA SER A 441 -31.41 2.62 11.74
C SER A 441 -31.81 1.25 12.25
N ASP A 442 -30.92 0.28 12.08
CA ASP A 442 -31.09 -1.07 12.56
C ASP A 442 -30.70 -1.20 14.05
N ALA A 443 -31.06 -2.31 14.68
CA ALA A 443 -30.81 -2.56 16.10
C ALA A 443 -29.31 -2.67 16.45
N ASP A 444 -28.45 -2.96 15.50
CA ASP A 444 -26.99 -3.01 15.62
C ASP A 444 -26.31 -1.63 15.42
N GLY A 445 -27.11 -0.59 15.11
CA GLY A 445 -26.62 0.77 14.86
C GLY A 445 -26.25 1.04 13.41
N SER A 446 -26.37 0.06 12.51
CA SER A 446 -26.22 0.28 11.08
C SER A 446 -27.38 1.14 10.53
N ARG A 447 -27.10 1.91 9.47
CA ARG A 447 -28.11 2.78 8.84
C ARG A 447 -28.27 2.41 7.38
N THR A 448 -29.52 2.15 6.98
CA THR A 448 -29.89 2.04 5.56
C THR A 448 -30.22 3.43 5.00
N TYR A 449 -29.45 3.84 4.01
CA TYR A 449 -29.65 5.11 3.29
C TYR A 449 -30.39 4.80 1.99
N ALA A 450 -31.71 4.96 1.99
CA ALA A 450 -32.56 4.60 0.87
C ALA A 450 -32.71 5.79 -0.12
N MET A 451 -31.82 5.87 -1.11
CA MET A 451 -31.83 6.91 -2.12
C MET A 451 -32.95 6.68 -3.15
N TYR A 452 -33.87 7.60 -3.23
CA TYR A 452 -34.93 7.58 -4.28
C TYR A 452 -34.37 8.06 -5.62
N LYS A 453 -33.26 8.81 -5.60
CA LYS A 453 -32.62 9.39 -6.78
C LYS A 453 -31.11 9.24 -6.74
N VAL A 454 -30.52 8.87 -7.88
CA VAL A 454 -29.08 8.98 -8.16
C VAL A 454 -28.89 9.88 -9.36
N GLY A 455 -28.09 10.94 -9.21
CA GLY A 455 -27.80 11.92 -10.26
C GLY A 455 -26.33 11.91 -10.66
N ILE A 456 -26.08 12.24 -11.92
CA ILE A 456 -24.74 12.44 -12.48
C ILE A 456 -24.65 13.86 -13.00
N MET A 457 -23.59 14.58 -12.62
CA MET A 457 -23.29 15.95 -13.01
C MET A 457 -21.98 16.01 -13.76
N ASP A 458 -21.96 16.75 -14.87
CA ASP A 458 -20.73 17.00 -15.62
C ASP A 458 -19.77 17.99 -14.91
N VAL A 459 -18.62 18.23 -15.53
CA VAL A 459 -17.59 19.16 -15.01
C VAL A 459 -18.05 20.61 -14.91
N ASP A 460 -19.11 21.00 -15.64
CA ASP A 460 -19.76 22.31 -15.59
C ASP A 460 -20.94 22.35 -14.61
N TYR A 461 -21.12 21.25 -13.84
CA TYR A 461 -22.17 21.04 -12.83
C TYR A 461 -23.58 20.98 -13.40
N ASN A 462 -23.77 20.63 -14.68
CA ASN A 462 -25.06 20.33 -15.23
C ASN A 462 -25.47 18.88 -14.95
N ILE A 463 -26.72 18.65 -14.63
CA ILE A 463 -27.25 17.29 -14.47
C ILE A 463 -27.38 16.65 -15.85
N ILE A 464 -26.56 15.65 -16.14
CA ILE A 464 -26.56 14.94 -17.43
C ILE A 464 -27.38 13.65 -17.39
N LYS A 465 -27.54 13.06 -16.20
CA LYS A 465 -28.34 11.84 -16.03
C LYS A 465 -28.96 11.77 -14.63
N GLN A 466 -30.17 11.21 -14.56
CA GLN A 466 -30.83 10.89 -13.29
C GLN A 466 -31.42 9.49 -13.37
N TYR A 467 -31.27 8.74 -12.29
CA TYR A 467 -31.94 7.48 -12.05
C TYR A 467 -32.97 7.68 -10.93
N GLU A 468 -34.23 7.42 -11.22
CA GLU A 468 -35.35 7.51 -10.29
C GLU A 468 -36.41 6.53 -10.75
N GLN A 469 -36.85 5.62 -9.87
CA GLN A 469 -37.91 4.66 -10.19
C GLN A 469 -38.92 4.58 -9.04
N PRO A 470 -40.24 4.54 -9.33
CA PRO A 470 -41.28 4.45 -8.31
C PRO A 470 -41.08 3.20 -7.42
N ASP A 471 -41.12 3.40 -6.10
CA ASP A 471 -41.01 2.33 -5.07
C ASP A 471 -39.70 1.53 -5.06
N ILE A 472 -38.71 1.96 -5.82
CA ILE A 472 -37.36 1.37 -5.83
C ILE A 472 -36.37 2.41 -5.32
N TYR A 473 -35.51 1.98 -4.40
CA TYR A 473 -34.46 2.81 -3.80
C TYR A 473 -33.10 2.20 -4.09
N VAL A 474 -32.07 3.02 -4.04
CA VAL A 474 -30.65 2.62 -4.15
C VAL A 474 -30.03 2.76 -2.77
N SER A 475 -29.43 1.69 -2.26
CA SER A 475 -28.72 1.70 -0.97
C SER A 475 -27.24 1.97 -1.12
N ASP A 476 -26.65 1.56 -2.23
CA ASP A 476 -25.23 1.74 -2.52
C ASP A 476 -24.94 1.73 -4.02
N THR A 477 -23.75 2.26 -4.39
CA THR A 477 -23.27 2.27 -5.78
C THR A 477 -21.82 1.85 -5.85
N GLU A 478 -21.48 1.08 -6.87
CA GLU A 478 -20.10 0.68 -7.18
C GLU A 478 -19.77 1.18 -8.60
N VAL A 479 -18.65 1.88 -8.72
CA VAL A 479 -18.17 2.41 -10.00
C VAL A 479 -16.97 1.58 -10.46
N GLU A 480 -17.09 0.96 -11.63
CA GLU A 480 -16.02 0.23 -12.28
C GLU A 480 -15.84 0.71 -13.72
N GLY A 481 -14.77 1.45 -13.99
CA GLY A 481 -14.55 2.07 -15.30
C GLY A 481 -15.78 2.87 -15.72
N LYS A 482 -16.40 2.53 -16.86
CA LYS A 482 -17.58 3.22 -17.41
C LYS A 482 -18.94 2.70 -16.91
N ARG A 483 -18.97 1.92 -15.85
CA ARG A 483 -20.17 1.28 -15.31
C ARG A 483 -20.40 1.65 -13.87
N ILE A 484 -21.63 2.09 -13.55
CA ILE A 484 -22.12 2.28 -12.18
C ILE A 484 -23.12 1.16 -11.90
N THR A 485 -22.80 0.28 -10.95
CA THR A 485 -23.72 -0.75 -10.45
C THR A 485 -24.53 -0.18 -9.29
N LEU A 486 -25.85 -0.30 -9.36
CA LEU A 486 -26.80 0.18 -8.36
C LEU A 486 -27.31 -0.99 -7.52
N THR A 487 -27.02 -1.00 -6.23
CA THR A 487 -27.61 -1.96 -5.27
C THR A 487 -28.99 -1.44 -4.89
N ARG A 488 -30.04 -2.14 -5.32
CA ARG A 488 -31.42 -1.70 -5.15
C ARG A 488 -32.12 -2.39 -4.00
N ILE A 489 -33.00 -1.63 -3.34
CA ILE A 489 -33.85 -2.07 -2.22
C ILE A 489 -35.27 -1.60 -2.44
N VAL A 490 -36.23 -2.29 -1.82
CA VAL A 490 -37.66 -1.93 -1.78
C VAL A 490 -38.15 -1.91 -0.35
N LYS A 491 -39.18 -1.09 -0.05
CA LYS A 491 -39.79 -1.05 1.29
C LYS A 491 -40.45 -2.38 1.65
N SER A 492 -40.19 -2.87 2.85
CA SER A 492 -40.80 -4.08 3.39
C SER A 492 -41.08 -3.89 4.89
N GLY A 493 -42.34 -3.68 5.23
CA GLY A 493 -42.73 -3.33 6.60
C GLY A 493 -42.14 -1.98 7.03
N SER A 494 -41.40 -1.97 8.13
CA SER A 494 -40.71 -0.77 8.64
C SER A 494 -39.27 -0.63 8.14
N GLY A 495 -38.79 -1.51 7.28
CA GLY A 495 -37.41 -1.50 6.74
C GLY A 495 -37.36 -1.72 5.24
N TYR A 496 -36.22 -2.21 4.78
CA TYR A 496 -35.96 -2.47 3.37
C TYR A 496 -35.45 -3.88 3.15
N VAL A 497 -35.69 -4.43 1.95
CA VAL A 497 -35.14 -5.71 1.49
C VAL A 497 -34.49 -5.53 0.14
N SER A 498 -33.41 -6.28 -0.11
CA SER A 498 -32.69 -6.24 -1.39
C SER A 498 -33.56 -6.74 -2.53
N THR A 499 -33.37 -6.15 -3.70
CA THR A 499 -33.95 -6.58 -4.97
C THR A 499 -32.87 -6.76 -6.03
N SER A 500 -33.25 -6.90 -7.31
CA SER A 500 -32.27 -7.03 -8.39
C SER A 500 -31.41 -5.78 -8.53
N ILE A 501 -30.12 -5.94 -8.79
CA ILE A 501 -29.22 -4.83 -9.16
C ILE A 501 -29.62 -4.21 -10.51
N ASP A 502 -29.21 -2.97 -10.74
CA ASP A 502 -29.32 -2.28 -12.03
C ASP A 502 -28.00 -1.62 -12.39
N GLN A 503 -27.83 -1.21 -13.63
CA GLN A 503 -26.56 -0.65 -14.10
C GLN A 503 -26.79 0.59 -14.98
N LEU A 504 -25.97 1.61 -14.71
CA LEU A 504 -25.84 2.77 -15.60
C LEU A 504 -24.50 2.64 -16.33
N ILE A 505 -24.52 2.79 -17.65
CA ILE A 505 -23.32 2.69 -18.48
C ILE A 505 -23.11 4.05 -19.14
N ASN A 506 -21.90 4.57 -19.05
CA ASN A 506 -21.46 5.71 -19.84
C ASN A 506 -21.05 5.20 -21.24
N LYS A 507 -21.77 5.69 -22.28
CA LYS A 507 -21.64 5.19 -23.66
C LYS A 507 -20.71 6.03 -24.55
N ASP A 508 -19.93 6.93 -24.00
CA ASP A 508 -18.98 7.68 -24.82
C ASP A 508 -17.90 6.73 -25.37
N GLU A 509 -18.14 6.27 -26.61
CA GLU A 509 -17.37 5.19 -27.28
C GLU A 509 -15.97 5.65 -27.76
N ASN A 510 -15.59 6.90 -27.60
CA ASN A 510 -14.41 7.47 -28.30
C ASN A 510 -13.24 7.87 -27.41
N VAL A 511 -13.26 7.60 -26.13
CA VAL A 511 -12.05 7.77 -25.31
C VAL A 511 -11.35 6.43 -25.24
N VAL A 512 -10.32 6.25 -26.03
CA VAL A 512 -9.32 5.18 -25.81
C VAL A 512 -8.57 5.60 -24.57
N GLU A 513 -9.00 5.12 -23.41
CA GLU A 513 -8.18 5.25 -22.21
C GLU A 513 -6.87 4.49 -22.45
N ASN A 514 -5.77 5.22 -22.51
CA ASN A 514 -4.43 4.66 -22.42
C ASN A 514 -4.16 4.24 -20.96
N VAL A 515 -4.94 3.30 -20.45
CA VAL A 515 -4.75 2.79 -19.08
C VAL A 515 -3.81 1.60 -19.13
N VAL A 516 -2.59 1.82 -18.68
CA VAL A 516 -1.64 0.73 -18.40
C VAL A 516 -2.19 -0.06 -17.21
N LYS A 517 -2.33 -1.38 -17.37
CA LYS A 517 -2.87 -2.26 -16.31
C LYS A 517 -1.91 -3.39 -16.03
N ALA A 518 -1.79 -3.72 -14.75
CA ALA A 518 -1.19 -4.98 -14.35
C ALA A 518 -2.22 -6.11 -14.50
N ASP A 519 -1.77 -7.26 -14.98
CA ASP A 519 -2.58 -8.48 -15.11
C ASP A 519 -1.67 -9.70 -14.87
N THR A 520 -2.25 -10.89 -14.79
CA THR A 520 -1.53 -12.12 -14.50
C THR A 520 -1.61 -13.11 -15.64
N ILE A 521 -0.53 -13.87 -15.85
CA ILE A 521 -0.47 -14.99 -16.78
C ILE A 521 -0.09 -16.27 -16.02
N SER A 522 -0.72 -17.39 -16.37
CA SER A 522 -0.38 -18.68 -15.76
C SER A 522 0.67 -19.41 -16.61
N THR A 523 1.71 -19.91 -15.93
CA THR A 523 2.76 -20.76 -16.49
C THR A 523 2.85 -22.08 -15.72
N ASP A 524 3.44 -23.12 -16.33
CA ASP A 524 3.49 -24.45 -15.69
C ASP A 524 4.42 -24.44 -14.46
N ALA A 525 5.64 -23.94 -14.58
CA ALA A 525 6.65 -23.98 -13.52
C ALA A 525 6.49 -22.88 -12.48
N ARG A 526 6.14 -21.66 -12.89
CA ARG A 526 6.04 -20.47 -12.02
C ARG A 526 4.63 -20.17 -11.58
N LYS A 527 3.66 -20.92 -12.12
CA LYS A 527 2.23 -20.77 -11.88
C LYS A 527 1.75 -19.41 -12.35
N GLN A 528 1.51 -18.47 -11.45
CA GLN A 528 1.00 -17.14 -11.78
C GLN A 528 2.13 -16.12 -11.77
N GLU A 529 2.34 -15.43 -12.88
CA GLU A 529 3.29 -14.32 -13.05
C GLU A 529 2.54 -13.04 -13.36
N LEU A 530 3.02 -11.94 -12.82
CA LEU A 530 2.48 -10.59 -12.99
C LEU A 530 3.16 -9.90 -14.18
N TYR A 531 2.40 -9.17 -14.98
CA TYR A 531 2.93 -8.32 -16.04
C TYR A 531 2.16 -7.01 -16.13
N ILE A 532 2.77 -6.01 -16.75
CA ILE A 532 2.13 -4.76 -17.12
C ILE A 532 1.84 -4.79 -18.61
N ASP A 533 0.56 -4.66 -19.00
CA ASP A 533 0.17 -4.47 -20.39
C ASP A 533 0.53 -3.04 -20.84
N LEU A 534 1.43 -2.96 -21.80
CA LEU A 534 1.72 -1.71 -22.50
C LEU A 534 0.66 -1.52 -23.56
N ILE A 535 -0.13 -0.48 -23.48
CA ILE A 535 -1.15 -0.20 -24.47
C ILE A 535 -0.48 0.04 -25.82
N THR A 536 -0.61 -0.90 -26.70
CA THR A 536 -0.40 -0.66 -28.12
C THR A 536 -1.60 0.15 -28.60
N CYS A 537 -1.40 1.40 -29.02
CA CYS A 537 -2.33 2.10 -29.88
C CYS A 537 -2.57 1.24 -31.11
N LEU A 538 -3.53 0.32 -31.04
CA LEU A 538 -4.08 -0.33 -32.22
C LEU A 538 -4.91 0.74 -32.95
N LEU A 539 -4.23 1.53 -33.75
CA LEU A 539 -4.87 2.21 -34.87
C LEU A 539 -5.46 1.10 -35.74
N TYR A 540 -6.71 0.75 -35.50
CA TYR A 540 -7.52 0.09 -36.48
C TYR A 540 -7.71 1.09 -37.64
N THR A 541 -6.78 1.09 -38.57
CA THR A 541 -7.08 1.58 -39.92
C THR A 541 -8.01 0.56 -40.52
N SER A 542 -9.30 0.84 -40.44
CA SER A 542 -10.32 0.13 -41.22
C SER A 542 -9.93 0.22 -42.70
N PRO A 543 -10.01 -0.87 -43.49
CA PRO A 543 -9.68 -0.86 -44.90
C PRO A 543 -10.68 -0.03 -45.72
#